data_c9dcaee2470a51e94ed7782f5399e26c
#
_entry.id   c9dcaee2470a51e94ed7782f5399e26c
#
_cell.length_a   1.000
_cell.length_b   1.000
_cell.length_c   1.000
_cell.angle_alpha   90.00
_cell.angle_beta   90.00
_cell.angle_gamma   90.00
#
_symmetry.space_group_name_H-M   'P 1'
#
loop_
_entity.id
_entity.type
_entity.pdbx_description
1 polymer ?
#
loop_
_entity_poly.entity_id
_entity_poly.type
_entity_poly.pdbx_seq_one_letter_code
_entity_poly.pdbx_strand_id
1 'polypeptide(L)' 'REHGHYIIVDVRVGVPSHYTIQQGHDICRQVKQSIMNSDPDVVEVMVHLNPWDEEEEEAAGTASP' A
#
# COMPACT_ATOMS: atom_id res chain seq x y z
N ARG A 1 8.08 6.67 30.40
CA ARG A 1 7.87 6.87 29.81
C ARG A 1 6.99 6.61 29.19
N GLU A 2 6.38 6.82 29.03
CA GLU A 2 5.60 6.58 28.41
C GLU A 2 5.55 6.55 27.38
N HIS A 3 5.29 6.07 27.04
CA HIS A 3 5.45 5.98 26.09
C HIS A 3 4.63 6.08 25.27
N GLY A 4 4.56 6.36 24.76
CA GLY A 4 3.99 6.97 23.68
C GLY A 4 3.03 6.14 22.96
N HIS A 5 2.54 6.65 21.92
CA HIS A 5 1.68 5.90 21.04
C HIS A 5 2.51 5.20 20.00
N TYR A 6 2.15 3.98 19.70
CA TYR A 6 2.79 3.24 18.65
C TYR A 6 1.73 2.90 17.62
N ILE A 7 1.93 3.39 16.42
CA ILE A 7 0.98 3.15 15.33
C ILE A 7 1.61 2.18 14.37
N ILE A 8 0.93 1.09 14.13
CA ILE A 8 1.33 0.12 13.12
C ILE A 8 0.29 0.18 12.02
N VAL A 9 0.76 0.42 10.80
CA VAL A 9 -0.13 0.60 9.66
C VAL A 9 -0.02 -0.61 8.77
N ASP A 10 -1.16 -1.15 8.41
CA ASP A 10 -1.26 -2.27 7.49
C ASP A 10 -2.06 -1.78 6.30
N VAL A 11 -1.40 -1.65 5.15
CA VAL A 11 -2.05 -1.06 3.99
C VAL A 11 -1.91 -1.99 2.80
N ARG A 12 -2.94 -2.03 1.98
CA ARG A 12 -2.94 -2.82 0.75
C ARG A 12 -2.99 -1.89 -0.43
N VAL A 13 -2.12 -2.15 -1.39
CA VAL A 13 -2.00 -1.31 -2.58
C VAL A 13 -2.25 -2.17 -3.80
N GLY A 14 -3.24 -1.79 -4.59
CA GLY A 14 -3.52 -2.49 -5.83
C GLY A 14 -2.62 -1.99 -6.94
N VAL A 15 -2.05 -2.91 -7.70
CA VAL A 15 -1.20 -2.57 -8.82
C VAL A 15 -1.57 -3.44 -10.01
N PRO A 16 -1.43 -2.91 -11.23
CA PRO A 16 -1.66 -3.75 -12.39
C PRO A 16 -0.71 -4.95 -12.42
N SER A 17 -1.23 -6.09 -12.82
CA SER A 17 -0.44 -7.31 -12.76
C SER A 17 0.73 -7.31 -13.73
N HIS A 18 0.72 -6.42 -14.71
CA HIS A 18 1.82 -6.35 -15.66
C HIS A 18 3.02 -5.57 -15.13
N TYR A 19 2.90 -4.99 -13.95
CA TYR A 19 4.05 -4.31 -13.35
C TYR A 19 5.15 -5.30 -13.05
N THR A 20 6.39 -4.85 -13.18
CA THR A 20 7.53 -5.67 -12.81
C THR A 20 7.66 -5.70 -11.29
N ILE A 21 8.44 -6.66 -10.82
CA ILE A 21 8.72 -6.73 -9.39
C ILE A 21 9.40 -5.45 -8.92
N GLN A 22 10.28 -4.90 -9.75
CA GLN A 22 10.96 -3.65 -9.40
C GLN A 22 9.97 -2.51 -9.24
N GLN A 23 9.01 -2.42 -10.16
CA GLN A 23 8.00 -1.37 -10.07
C GLN A 23 7.16 -1.52 -8.82
N GLY A 24 6.78 -2.75 -8.51
CA GLY A 24 6.01 -2.99 -7.30
C GLY A 24 6.80 -2.65 -6.05
N HIS A 25 8.06 -3.01 -6.05
CA HIS A 25 8.92 -2.71 -4.90
C HIS A 25 9.05 -1.20 -4.69
N ASP A 26 9.20 -0.45 -5.78
CA ASP A 26 9.32 0.99 -5.69
C ASP A 26 8.04 1.62 -5.12
N ILE A 27 6.90 1.10 -5.53
CA ILE A 27 5.64 1.59 -5.01
C ILE A 27 5.55 1.33 -3.51
N CYS A 28 5.93 0.14 -3.08
CA CYS A 28 5.92 -0.19 -1.66
C CYS A 28 6.79 0.78 -0.86
N ARG A 29 7.97 1.05 -1.38
CA ARG A 29 8.88 1.95 -0.68
C ARG A 29 8.32 3.35 -0.57
N GLN A 30 7.71 3.84 -1.64
CA GLN A 30 7.14 5.17 -1.64
C GLN A 30 5.98 5.27 -0.66
N VAL A 31 5.11 4.28 -0.66
CA VAL A 31 3.97 4.26 0.25
C VAL A 31 4.44 4.20 1.69
N LYS A 32 5.38 3.31 1.96
CA LYS A 32 5.88 3.14 3.31
C LYS A 32 6.53 4.42 3.82
N GLN A 33 7.35 5.03 2.99
CA GLN A 33 8.05 6.24 3.39
C GLN A 33 7.08 7.39 3.62
N SER A 34 6.09 7.49 2.75
CA SER A 34 5.11 8.56 2.86
C SER A 34 4.33 8.44 4.16
N ILE A 35 3.93 7.23 4.50
CA ILE A 35 3.16 7.02 5.72
C ILE A 35 4.03 7.26 6.94
N MET A 36 5.26 6.78 6.93
CA MET A 36 6.14 6.96 8.08
C MET A 36 6.48 8.42 8.30
N ASN A 37 6.52 9.19 7.22
CA ASN A 37 6.80 10.61 7.34
C ASN A 37 5.59 11.41 7.77
N SER A 38 4.41 10.84 7.71
CA SER A 38 3.20 11.59 8.01
C SER A 38 2.96 11.75 9.50
N ASP A 39 3.53 10.85 10.30
CA ASP A 39 3.26 10.86 11.73
C ASP A 39 4.44 10.22 12.45
N PRO A 40 5.06 10.93 13.39
CA PRO A 40 6.21 10.36 14.10
C PRO A 40 5.86 9.17 14.97
N ASP A 41 4.60 8.96 15.28
CA ASP A 41 4.20 7.82 16.09
C ASP A 41 4.10 6.54 15.29
N VAL A 42 4.15 6.63 13.96
CA VAL A 42 4.13 5.44 13.12
C VAL A 42 5.48 4.75 13.24
N VAL A 43 5.46 3.56 13.78
CA VAL A 43 6.70 2.81 14.01
C VAL A 43 6.89 1.70 12.99
N GLU A 44 5.82 1.30 12.33
CA GLU A 44 5.93 0.23 11.36
C GLU A 44 4.83 0.35 10.33
N VAL A 45 5.17 0.11 9.08
CA VAL A 45 4.20 0.11 7.98
C VAL A 45 4.39 -1.19 7.23
N MET A 46 3.33 -1.96 7.13
CA MET A 46 3.32 -3.18 6.33
C MET A 46 2.54 -2.91 5.07
N VAL A 47 3.18 -3.09 3.93
CA VAL A 47 2.56 -2.82 2.64
C VAL A 47 2.37 -4.13 1.91
N HIS A 48 1.14 -4.41 1.53
CA HIS A 48 0.80 -5.60 0.76
C HIS A 48 0.43 -5.18 -0.64
N LEU A 49 1.04 -5.81 -1.62
CA LEU A 49 0.70 -5.54 -3.01
C LEU A 49 -0.35 -6.54 -3.47
N ASN A 50 -1.41 -6.02 -4.06
CA ASN A 50 -2.45 -6.84 -4.65
C ASN A 50 -2.43 -6.62 -6.15
N PRO A 51 -1.92 -7.56 -6.92
CA PRO A 51 -1.97 -7.41 -8.38
C PRO A 51 -3.39 -7.63 -8.89
N TRP A 52 -3.73 -6.90 -9.93
CA TRP A 52 -5.00 -7.13 -10.59
C TRP A 52 -4.79 -7.12 -12.09
N ASP A 53 -5.69 -7.78 -12.80
CA ASP A 53 -5.70 -7.75 -14.24
C ASP A 53 -6.59 -6.63 -14.72
N GLU A 54 -6.34 -6.18 -15.97
CA GLU A 54 -7.19 -5.15 -16.54
C GLU A 54 -8.63 -5.60 -16.61
N GLU A 55 -8.83 -6.90 -16.85
CA GLU A 55 -10.19 -7.44 -16.88
C GLU A 55 -10.86 -7.30 -15.54
N GLU A 56 -10.12 -7.59 -14.46
CA GLU A 56 -10.67 -7.47 -13.12
C GLU A 56 -10.97 -6.01 -12.80
N GLU A 57 -10.09 -5.14 -13.24
CA GLU A 57 -10.31 -3.72 -13.01
C GLU A 57 -11.55 -3.24 -13.71
N GLU A 58 -11.74 -3.66 -14.95
CA GLU A 58 -12.93 -3.30 -15.71
C GLU A 58 -14.17 -3.83 -15.05
N ALA A 59 -14.11 -5.09 -14.61
CA ALA A 59 -15.26 -5.71 -13.97
C ALA A 59 -15.59 -5.00 -12.68
N ALA A 60 -14.58 -4.65 -11.91
CA ALA A 60 -14.81 -3.94 -10.66
C ALA A 60 -15.39 -2.57 -10.90
N GLY A 61 -14.90 -1.88 -11.93
CA GLY A 61 -15.44 -0.59 -12.28
C GLY A 61 -16.88 -0.67 -12.74
N THR A 62 -17.19 -1.74 -13.47
CA THR A 62 -18.55 -1.93 -13.93
C THR A 62 -19.48 -2.28 -12.78
N ALA A 63 -18.99 -3.08 -11.85
CA ALA A 63 -19.81 -3.53 -10.73
C ALA A 63 -20.01 -2.43 -9.72
N SER A 64 -19.13 -1.47 -9.69
CA SER A 64 -19.20 -0.37 -8.73
C SER A 64 -20.23 0.64 -9.15
N PRO A 65 -21.24 0.85 -8.37
CA PRO A 65 -22.24 1.86 -8.71
C PRO A 65 -21.68 3.27 -8.65
#